data_4b8f6ca6c1247fd9f68a17b892aff4e4
#
_entry.id   4b8f6ca6c1247fd9f68a17b892aff4e4
#
_cell.length_a   1.000
_cell.length_b   1.000
_cell.length_c   1.000
_cell.angle_alpha   90.00
_cell.angle_beta   90.00
_cell.angle_gamma   90.00
#
_symmetry.space_group_name_H-M   'P 1'
#
loop_
_entity.id
_entity.type
_entity.pdbx_description
1 polymer ?
#
loop_
_entity_poly.entity_id
_entity_poly.type
_entity_poly.pdbx_seq_one_letter_code
_entity_poly.pdbx_strand_id
1 'polypeptide(L)'
;MLLTIFPFMPIIWRKFMTQLERARENEITPEMKFIAERENLPEDVVCSEVARGRMVIPANTVHLTKCLEPMAIGIAALTKINANIGNSAVTSDESTELEKLHMAVHYGADTVMDLSTGKDIDSIRRAIIDASPVPIGTVPIYQMLEELGGDIDEMKPQHFLDMCEKQAQQGVDYMTVHAGLLQEHLHLTMNRVTGIVSRGGSLIARWMMTHKEQNPLYTHFDDLCDIFRQYDVTWSLGDGLRPGAIADASDEAQFAELHVLGELTRRGWSKGCQVMVEGPGHVPMDQI
;
A
#
# COMPACT_ATOMS: atom_id res chain seq x y z
N MET A 1 33.67 2.52 27.66
CA MET A 1 33.50 1.35 26.79
C MET A 1 32.36 0.56 27.38
N LEU A 2 31.12 0.96 27.07
CA LEU A 2 29.88 0.32 27.52
C LEU A 2 29.38 -0.54 26.34
N LEU A 3 29.61 -1.84 26.44
CA LEU A 3 28.98 -2.85 25.59
C LEU A 3 27.48 -2.89 25.93
N THR A 4 26.66 -2.33 25.08
CA THR A 4 25.19 -2.50 25.14
C THR A 4 24.89 -3.91 24.70
N ILE A 5 24.65 -4.80 25.68
CA ILE A 5 24.17 -6.16 25.46
C ILE A 5 22.70 -6.04 25.05
N PHE A 6 22.39 -6.15 23.77
CA PHE A 6 21.01 -6.37 23.32
C PHE A 6 20.59 -7.78 23.74
N PRO A 7 19.47 -7.96 24.47
CA PRO A 7 19.02 -9.27 24.87
C PRO A 7 18.62 -10.06 23.61
N PHE A 8 19.12 -11.29 23.50
CA PHE A 8 18.73 -12.28 22.50
C PHE A 8 17.19 -12.45 22.56
N MET A 9 16.48 -11.92 21.58
CA MET A 9 15.02 -12.08 21.49
C MET A 9 14.67 -13.56 21.36
N PRO A 10 13.70 -14.12 22.14
CA PRO A 10 13.31 -15.50 22.02
C PRO A 10 12.82 -15.85 20.62
N ILE A 11 13.12 -17.05 20.12
CA ILE A 11 12.76 -17.57 18.79
C ILE A 11 11.26 -17.39 18.45
N ILE A 12 10.39 -17.38 19.47
CA ILE A 12 8.94 -17.19 19.31
C ILE A 12 8.59 -15.80 18.74
N TRP A 13 9.33 -14.74 19.10
CA TRP A 13 9.11 -13.37 18.60
C TRP A 13 9.64 -13.17 17.18
N ARG A 14 10.64 -13.94 16.73
CA ARG A 14 11.19 -13.89 15.37
C ARG A 14 10.17 -14.29 14.30
N LYS A 15 9.14 -15.08 14.65
CA LYS A 15 8.07 -15.51 13.74
C LYS A 15 7.14 -14.36 13.32
N PHE A 16 7.17 -13.22 14.03
CA PHE A 16 6.30 -12.06 13.83
C PHE A 16 7.06 -10.80 13.40
N MET A 17 8.32 -10.94 12.97
CA MET A 17 9.11 -9.80 12.47
C MET A 17 8.87 -9.60 10.97
N THR A 18 8.70 -8.34 10.57
CA THR A 18 8.57 -7.94 9.17
C THR A 18 9.92 -8.04 8.44
N GLN A 19 9.90 -8.00 7.11
CA GLN A 19 11.12 -7.92 6.29
C GLN A 19 12.00 -6.74 6.69
N LEU A 20 11.39 -5.58 6.98
CA LEU A 20 12.11 -4.39 7.45
C LEU A 20 12.81 -4.62 8.78
N GLU A 21 12.12 -5.23 9.75
CA GLU A 21 12.69 -5.50 11.08
C GLU A 21 13.85 -6.50 10.99
N ARG A 22 13.70 -7.58 10.20
CA ARG A 22 14.75 -8.58 9.97
C ARG A 22 15.97 -7.95 9.28
N ALA A 23 15.74 -7.14 8.24
CA ALA A 23 16.82 -6.45 7.55
C ALA A 23 17.61 -5.52 8.48
N ARG A 24 16.93 -4.83 9.41
CA ARG A 24 17.59 -3.97 10.43
C ARG A 24 18.42 -4.75 11.43
N GLU A 25 18.11 -6.03 11.64
CA GLU A 25 18.95 -6.96 12.41
C GLU A 25 20.05 -7.62 11.56
N ASN A 26 20.22 -7.22 10.29
CA ASN A 26 21.10 -7.82 9.30
C ASN A 26 20.78 -9.32 9.05
N GLU A 27 19.51 -9.72 9.20
CA GLU A 27 19.03 -11.06 8.87
C GLU A 27 18.60 -11.09 7.41
N ILE A 28 19.30 -11.85 6.59
CA ILE A 28 18.94 -12.08 5.19
C ILE A 28 17.87 -13.18 5.14
N THR A 29 16.66 -12.82 4.74
CA THR A 29 15.53 -13.75 4.65
C THR A 29 15.56 -14.60 3.38
N PRO A 30 14.77 -15.69 3.28
CA PRO A 30 14.61 -16.44 2.04
C PRO A 30 14.08 -15.54 0.90
N GLU A 31 13.18 -14.61 1.20
CA GLU A 31 12.60 -13.65 0.25
C GLU A 31 13.69 -12.71 -0.31
N MET A 32 14.57 -12.21 0.56
CA MET A 32 15.70 -11.36 0.13
C MET A 32 16.68 -12.13 -0.77
N LYS A 33 16.93 -13.40 -0.50
CA LYS A 33 17.78 -14.25 -1.35
C LYS A 33 17.17 -14.47 -2.73
N PHE A 34 15.87 -14.79 -2.77
CA PHE A 34 15.12 -14.94 -4.01
C PHE A 34 15.19 -13.65 -4.86
N ILE A 35 15.01 -12.48 -4.21
CA ILE A 35 15.08 -11.16 -4.85
C ILE A 35 16.50 -10.87 -5.35
N ALA A 36 17.53 -11.19 -4.57
CA ALA A 36 18.93 -11.00 -4.96
C ALA A 36 19.25 -11.76 -6.26
N GLU A 37 18.80 -13.02 -6.36
CA GLU A 37 18.94 -13.83 -7.58
C GLU A 37 18.13 -13.23 -8.74
N ARG A 38 16.85 -12.89 -8.53
CA ARG A 38 15.95 -12.32 -9.54
C ARG A 38 16.43 -10.98 -10.10
N GLU A 39 16.95 -10.11 -9.25
CA GLU A 39 17.40 -8.76 -9.61
C GLU A 39 18.91 -8.72 -9.99
N ASN A 40 19.61 -9.85 -9.88
CA ASN A 40 21.06 -9.93 -10.05
C ASN A 40 21.82 -8.93 -9.15
N LEU A 41 21.42 -8.88 -7.88
CA LEU A 41 22.01 -8.06 -6.83
C LEU A 41 22.67 -8.93 -5.76
N PRO A 42 23.72 -8.43 -5.07
CA PRO A 42 24.22 -9.08 -3.85
C PRO A 42 23.15 -9.12 -2.75
N GLU A 43 23.08 -10.21 -1.98
CA GLU A 43 22.11 -10.39 -0.89
C GLU A 43 22.23 -9.28 0.19
N ASP A 44 23.45 -8.87 0.50
CA ASP A 44 23.74 -7.79 1.45
C ASP A 44 23.25 -6.42 0.97
N VAL A 45 23.27 -6.17 -0.34
CA VAL A 45 22.68 -4.97 -0.96
C VAL A 45 21.18 -4.97 -0.77
N VAL A 46 20.48 -6.08 -1.08
CA VAL A 46 19.04 -6.20 -0.87
C VAL A 46 18.69 -5.96 0.60
N CYS A 47 19.36 -6.63 1.52
CA CYS A 47 19.16 -6.47 2.95
C CYS A 47 19.39 -5.02 3.40
N SER A 48 20.48 -4.39 2.97
CA SER A 48 20.80 -2.99 3.29
C SER A 48 19.76 -2.00 2.77
N GLU A 49 19.27 -2.18 1.55
CA GLU A 49 18.25 -1.30 0.95
C GLU A 49 16.90 -1.44 1.66
N VAL A 50 16.50 -2.66 2.04
CA VAL A 50 15.29 -2.91 2.85
C VAL A 50 15.45 -2.28 4.24
N ALA A 51 16.58 -2.49 4.92
CA ALA A 51 16.86 -1.93 6.26
C ALA A 51 16.75 -0.39 6.29
N ARG A 52 17.14 0.25 5.18
CA ARG A 52 17.12 1.72 5.01
C ARG A 52 15.75 2.24 4.54
N GLY A 53 14.79 1.35 4.24
CA GLY A 53 13.49 1.72 3.70
C GLY A 53 13.50 2.21 2.25
N ARG A 54 14.58 1.95 1.49
CA ARG A 54 14.70 2.32 0.07
C ARG A 54 14.29 1.20 -0.88
N MET A 55 13.98 0.05 -0.34
CA MET A 55 13.42 -1.11 -1.01
C MET A 55 12.35 -1.71 -0.12
N VAL A 56 11.22 -2.12 -0.71
CA VAL A 56 10.16 -2.86 -0.04
C VAL A 56 9.96 -4.21 -0.71
N ILE A 57 9.54 -5.18 0.09
CA ILE A 57 9.20 -6.53 -0.35
C ILE A 57 7.74 -6.76 0.00
N PRO A 58 6.78 -6.43 -0.90
CA PRO A 58 5.37 -6.67 -0.65
C PRO A 58 5.10 -8.18 -0.67
N ALA A 59 5.07 -8.79 0.50
CA ALA A 59 4.95 -10.23 0.64
C ALA A 59 4.24 -10.58 1.95
N ASN A 60 2.90 -10.54 1.93
CA ASN A 60 2.08 -10.92 3.06
C ASN A 60 2.37 -12.35 3.50
N THR A 61 2.53 -12.56 4.80
CA THR A 61 2.85 -13.88 5.39
C THR A 61 1.84 -14.96 5.01
N VAL A 62 0.57 -14.62 4.73
CA VAL A 62 -0.47 -15.54 4.25
C VAL A 62 -0.24 -15.88 2.78
N HIS A 63 0.01 -14.89 1.92
CA HIS A 63 0.22 -15.11 0.49
C HIS A 63 1.51 -15.90 0.22
N LEU A 64 2.57 -15.69 1.02
CA LEU A 64 3.81 -16.48 0.97
C LEU A 64 3.60 -17.98 1.20
N THR A 65 2.51 -18.40 1.85
CA THR A 65 2.18 -19.83 2.00
C THR A 65 1.56 -20.46 0.76
N LYS A 66 1.30 -19.65 -0.28
CA LYS A 66 0.64 -20.06 -1.54
C LYS A 66 1.64 -20.09 -2.68
N CYS A 67 1.39 -19.35 -3.75
CA CYS A 67 2.22 -19.36 -4.95
C CYS A 67 3.00 -18.06 -5.20
N LEU A 68 3.03 -17.13 -4.23
CA LEU A 68 3.75 -15.88 -4.36
C LEU A 68 5.24 -16.08 -4.58
N GLU A 69 5.75 -15.52 -5.65
CA GLU A 69 7.19 -15.34 -5.91
C GLU A 69 7.59 -13.94 -5.44
N PRO A 70 8.40 -13.79 -4.37
CA PRO A 70 8.77 -12.49 -3.84
C PRO A 70 9.43 -11.59 -4.89
N MET A 71 9.10 -10.31 -4.82
CA MET A 71 9.72 -9.28 -5.64
C MET A 71 9.99 -8.02 -4.81
N ALA A 72 10.87 -7.17 -5.30
CA ALA A 72 11.21 -5.92 -4.62
C ALA A 72 10.85 -4.70 -5.46
N ILE A 73 10.40 -3.65 -4.79
CA ILE A 73 10.22 -2.31 -5.36
C ILE A 73 11.21 -1.39 -4.66
N GLY A 74 12.10 -0.76 -5.41
CA GLY A 74 13.10 0.14 -4.85
C GLY A 74 14.11 0.61 -5.86
N ILE A 75 14.89 1.63 -5.49
CA ILE A 75 15.82 2.32 -6.39
C ILE A 75 16.95 1.41 -6.93
N ALA A 76 17.32 0.37 -6.18
CA ALA A 76 18.36 -0.57 -6.59
C ALA A 76 17.84 -1.70 -7.48
N ALA A 77 16.53 -1.95 -7.48
CA ALA A 77 15.89 -2.98 -8.30
C ALA A 77 15.51 -2.44 -9.68
N LEU A 78 15.25 -3.34 -10.63
CA LEU A 78 14.67 -2.98 -11.92
C LEU A 78 13.28 -2.38 -11.72
N THR A 79 12.86 -1.50 -12.64
CA THR A 79 11.50 -0.90 -12.63
C THR A 79 10.44 -2.00 -12.69
N LYS A 80 9.43 -1.88 -11.84
CA LYS A 80 8.31 -2.81 -11.77
C LYS A 80 7.07 -2.22 -12.42
N ILE A 81 6.32 -3.09 -13.08
CA ILE A 81 5.06 -2.76 -13.75
C ILE A 81 3.91 -3.26 -12.90
N ASN A 82 3.02 -2.35 -12.52
CA ASN A 82 1.75 -2.70 -11.88
C ASN A 82 0.62 -2.71 -12.90
N ALA A 83 -0.21 -3.77 -12.88
CA ALA A 83 -1.46 -3.82 -13.63
C ALA A 83 -2.66 -3.69 -12.69
N ASN A 84 -3.72 -3.02 -13.15
CA ASN A 84 -4.97 -2.89 -12.41
C ASN A 84 -6.02 -3.83 -13.00
N ILE A 85 -6.67 -4.61 -12.15
CA ILE A 85 -7.84 -5.43 -12.46
C ILE A 85 -8.96 -5.09 -11.48
N GLY A 86 -10.11 -5.69 -11.64
CA GLY A 86 -11.23 -5.54 -10.69
C GLY A 86 -12.58 -5.67 -11.38
N ASN A 87 -13.51 -6.27 -10.65
CA ASN A 87 -14.91 -6.33 -11.08
C ASN A 87 -15.64 -5.02 -10.76
N SER A 88 -16.76 -4.81 -11.46
CA SER A 88 -17.66 -3.69 -11.22
C SER A 88 -19.10 -4.21 -11.05
N ALA A 89 -20.01 -3.34 -10.62
CA ALA A 89 -21.42 -3.69 -10.46
C ALA A 89 -22.09 -4.16 -11.78
N VAL A 90 -21.48 -3.88 -12.93
CA VAL A 90 -22.03 -4.12 -14.27
C VAL A 90 -21.41 -5.31 -14.97
N THR A 91 -20.14 -5.60 -14.71
CA THR A 91 -19.38 -6.62 -15.46
C THR A 91 -18.36 -7.31 -14.57
N SER A 92 -18.10 -8.56 -14.95
CA SER A 92 -17.04 -9.40 -14.44
C SER A 92 -17.42 -10.29 -13.25
N ASP A 93 -17.02 -11.52 -13.36
CA ASP A 93 -17.12 -12.56 -12.36
C ASP A 93 -15.71 -13.05 -11.97
N GLU A 94 -15.64 -14.03 -11.07
CA GLU A 94 -14.38 -14.62 -10.61
C GLU A 94 -13.54 -15.16 -11.77
N SER A 95 -14.15 -15.86 -12.73
CA SER A 95 -13.43 -16.45 -13.86
C SER A 95 -12.79 -15.39 -14.75
N THR A 96 -13.50 -14.30 -15.00
CA THR A 96 -13.02 -13.16 -15.78
C THR A 96 -11.88 -12.43 -15.07
N GLU A 97 -11.96 -12.26 -13.74
CA GLU A 97 -10.87 -11.62 -12.97
C GLU A 97 -9.62 -12.49 -12.96
N LEU A 98 -9.75 -13.82 -12.87
CA LEU A 98 -8.63 -14.74 -13.02
C LEU A 98 -8.01 -14.71 -14.42
N GLU A 99 -8.81 -14.59 -15.46
CA GLU A 99 -8.31 -14.38 -16.83
C GLU A 99 -7.49 -13.08 -16.92
N LYS A 100 -8.00 -11.98 -16.36
CA LYS A 100 -7.28 -10.69 -16.33
C LYS A 100 -5.96 -10.79 -15.55
N LEU A 101 -5.96 -11.48 -14.40
CA LEU A 101 -4.74 -11.76 -13.63
C LEU A 101 -3.71 -12.49 -14.48
N HIS A 102 -4.10 -13.61 -15.10
CA HIS A 102 -3.20 -14.41 -15.94
C HIS A 102 -2.66 -13.61 -17.14
N MET A 103 -3.51 -12.78 -17.77
CA MET A 103 -3.11 -11.90 -18.86
C MET A 103 -2.11 -10.84 -18.38
N ALA A 104 -2.38 -10.19 -17.23
CA ALA A 104 -1.47 -9.19 -16.67
C ALA A 104 -0.08 -9.80 -16.41
N VAL A 105 -0.02 -10.94 -15.73
CA VAL A 105 1.24 -11.64 -15.43
C VAL A 105 1.93 -12.11 -16.72
N HIS A 106 1.18 -12.66 -17.67
CA HIS A 106 1.73 -13.12 -18.96
C HIS A 106 2.40 -12.00 -19.76
N TYR A 107 1.84 -10.79 -19.70
CA TYR A 107 2.40 -9.61 -20.37
C TYR A 107 3.39 -8.82 -19.52
N GLY A 108 3.82 -9.35 -18.38
CA GLY A 108 4.95 -8.84 -17.61
C GLY A 108 4.58 -7.89 -16.46
N ALA A 109 3.37 -7.97 -15.94
CA ALA A 109 3.06 -7.29 -14.68
C ALA A 109 3.86 -7.94 -13.54
N ASP A 110 4.56 -7.09 -12.77
CA ASP A 110 5.31 -7.48 -11.58
C ASP A 110 4.44 -7.43 -10.33
N THR A 111 3.38 -6.63 -10.34
CA THR A 111 2.34 -6.55 -9.31
C THR A 111 0.97 -6.39 -9.95
N VAL A 112 -0.08 -6.76 -9.22
CA VAL A 112 -1.45 -6.53 -9.66
C VAL A 112 -2.25 -5.88 -8.54
N MET A 113 -3.01 -4.82 -8.85
CA MET A 113 -3.98 -4.24 -7.93
C MET A 113 -5.39 -4.72 -8.25
N ASP A 114 -6.05 -5.29 -7.23
CA ASP A 114 -7.48 -5.59 -7.24
C ASP A 114 -8.26 -4.33 -6.80
N LEU A 115 -8.86 -3.65 -7.76
CA LEU A 115 -9.67 -2.45 -7.57
C LEU A 115 -11.18 -2.76 -7.64
N SER A 116 -11.58 -3.96 -7.27
CA SER A 116 -12.97 -4.42 -7.31
C SER A 116 -13.92 -3.54 -6.51
N THR A 117 -15.06 -3.24 -7.12
CA THR A 117 -16.17 -2.44 -6.55
C THR A 117 -17.54 -3.08 -6.81
N GLY A 118 -17.57 -4.31 -7.31
CA GLY A 118 -18.78 -5.07 -7.60
C GLY A 118 -19.22 -5.94 -6.43
N LYS A 119 -19.90 -7.05 -6.78
CA LYS A 119 -20.34 -8.04 -5.79
C LYS A 119 -19.25 -9.09 -5.57
N ASP A 120 -19.39 -9.84 -4.48
CA ASP A 120 -18.56 -11.01 -4.16
C ASP A 120 -17.05 -10.72 -4.11
N ILE A 121 -16.69 -9.47 -3.73
CA ILE A 121 -15.29 -8.99 -3.71
C ILE A 121 -14.39 -9.94 -2.89
N ASP A 122 -14.87 -10.45 -1.76
CA ASP A 122 -14.07 -11.32 -0.88
C ASP A 122 -13.74 -12.68 -1.53
N SER A 123 -14.67 -13.29 -2.24
CA SER A 123 -14.44 -14.57 -2.93
C SER A 123 -13.50 -14.39 -4.12
N ILE A 124 -13.73 -13.36 -4.91
CA ILE A 124 -12.91 -13.00 -6.07
C ILE A 124 -11.47 -12.70 -5.63
N ARG A 125 -11.29 -11.91 -4.57
CA ARG A 125 -9.94 -11.60 -4.05
C ARG A 125 -9.21 -12.84 -3.57
N ARG A 126 -9.89 -13.74 -2.86
CA ARG A 126 -9.28 -15.01 -2.45
C ARG A 126 -8.82 -15.82 -3.64
N ALA A 127 -9.66 -15.95 -4.67
CA ALA A 127 -9.28 -16.65 -5.90
C ALA A 127 -8.08 -16.00 -6.60
N ILE A 128 -8.04 -14.66 -6.65
CA ILE A 128 -6.89 -13.90 -7.20
C ILE A 128 -5.62 -14.20 -6.40
N ILE A 129 -5.66 -14.08 -5.06
CA ILE A 129 -4.50 -14.30 -4.20
C ILE A 129 -4.04 -15.77 -4.25
N ASP A 130 -4.97 -16.72 -4.33
CA ASP A 130 -4.65 -18.15 -4.43
C ASP A 130 -3.96 -18.51 -5.75
N ALA A 131 -4.22 -17.75 -6.82
CA ALA A 131 -3.68 -17.98 -8.16
C ALA A 131 -2.51 -17.08 -8.54
N SER A 132 -2.23 -16.02 -7.76
CA SER A 132 -1.25 -15.00 -8.16
C SER A 132 0.18 -15.38 -7.76
N PRO A 133 1.12 -15.46 -8.73
CA PRO A 133 2.55 -15.55 -8.43
C PRO A 133 3.19 -14.18 -8.14
N VAL A 134 2.44 -13.09 -8.28
CA VAL A 134 2.91 -11.72 -8.05
C VAL A 134 2.16 -11.05 -6.89
N PRO A 135 2.75 -10.06 -6.21
CA PRO A 135 2.08 -9.35 -5.12
C PRO A 135 0.76 -8.73 -5.54
N ILE A 136 -0.24 -8.84 -4.67
CA ILE A 136 -1.57 -8.27 -4.85
C ILE A 136 -1.75 -7.05 -3.96
N GLY A 137 -2.08 -5.92 -4.58
CA GLY A 137 -2.45 -4.68 -3.91
C GLY A 137 -3.94 -4.40 -3.92
N THR A 138 -4.41 -3.59 -2.97
CA THR A 138 -5.80 -3.14 -2.89
C THR A 138 -5.90 -1.68 -2.47
N VAL A 139 -7.11 -1.13 -2.60
CA VAL A 139 -7.50 0.16 -2.02
C VAL A 139 -8.68 -0.09 -1.07
N PRO A 140 -8.45 -0.37 0.22
CA PRO A 140 -9.48 -0.89 1.14
C PRO A 140 -10.76 -0.05 1.22
N ILE A 141 -10.64 1.28 1.07
CA ILE A 141 -11.78 2.20 1.11
C ILE A 141 -12.83 1.89 0.03
N TYR A 142 -12.45 1.24 -1.09
CA TYR A 142 -13.40 0.94 -2.15
C TYR A 142 -14.37 -0.17 -1.74
N GLN A 143 -13.87 -1.26 -1.18
CA GLN A 143 -14.72 -2.32 -0.66
C GLN A 143 -15.52 -1.86 0.57
N MET A 144 -14.88 -1.12 1.47
CA MET A 144 -15.56 -0.56 2.64
C MET A 144 -16.76 0.31 2.22
N LEU A 145 -16.57 1.18 1.20
CA LEU A 145 -17.65 2.02 0.67
C LEU A 145 -18.80 1.18 0.10
N GLU A 146 -18.49 0.09 -0.60
CA GLU A 146 -19.51 -0.83 -1.14
C GLU A 146 -20.31 -1.49 -0.01
N GLU A 147 -19.64 -1.94 1.06
CA GLU A 147 -20.29 -2.53 2.24
C GLU A 147 -21.16 -1.51 3.00
N LEU A 148 -20.84 -0.21 2.91
CA LEU A 148 -21.64 0.89 3.45
C LEU A 148 -22.74 1.39 2.50
N GLY A 149 -23.01 0.64 1.43
CA GLY A 149 -24.05 1.02 0.45
C GLY A 149 -23.72 2.26 -0.38
N GLY A 150 -22.44 2.62 -0.49
CA GLY A 150 -21.97 3.75 -1.28
C GLY A 150 -21.96 5.10 -0.56
N ASP A 151 -22.29 5.16 0.73
CA ASP A 151 -22.29 6.41 1.51
C ASP A 151 -21.08 6.50 2.43
N ILE A 152 -20.09 7.32 2.03
CA ILE A 152 -18.87 7.55 2.81
C ILE A 152 -19.15 8.26 4.14
N ASP A 153 -20.25 9.00 4.24
CA ASP A 153 -20.57 9.77 5.45
C ASP A 153 -20.98 8.84 6.61
N GLU A 154 -21.35 7.58 6.32
CA GLU A 154 -21.60 6.55 7.33
C GLU A 154 -20.30 5.86 7.83
N MET A 155 -19.15 6.19 7.27
CA MET A 155 -17.87 5.60 7.69
C MET A 155 -17.52 5.98 9.11
N LYS A 156 -17.17 4.97 9.91
CA LYS A 156 -16.49 5.10 11.21
C LYS A 156 -15.05 4.62 11.05
N PRO A 157 -14.10 5.16 11.84
CA PRO A 157 -12.71 4.69 11.80
C PRO A 157 -12.58 3.16 11.92
N GLN A 158 -13.40 2.54 12.79
CA GLN A 158 -13.38 1.09 12.98
C GLN A 158 -13.73 0.31 11.71
N HIS A 159 -14.65 0.79 10.87
CA HIS A 159 -14.98 0.11 9.61
C HIS A 159 -13.76 0.00 8.69
N PHE A 160 -12.90 1.01 8.70
CA PHE A 160 -11.69 0.99 7.88
C PHE A 160 -10.61 0.08 8.48
N LEU A 161 -10.43 0.09 9.80
CA LEU A 161 -9.52 -0.82 10.51
C LEU A 161 -9.92 -2.29 10.27
N ASP A 162 -11.20 -2.62 10.47
CA ASP A 162 -11.73 -3.97 10.26
C ASP A 162 -11.54 -4.42 8.80
N MET A 163 -11.73 -3.51 7.83
CA MET A 163 -11.52 -3.79 6.41
C MET A 163 -10.05 -4.07 6.09
N CYS A 164 -9.12 -3.27 6.63
CA CYS A 164 -7.69 -3.51 6.44
C CYS A 164 -7.26 -4.84 7.06
N GLU A 165 -7.72 -5.14 8.27
CA GLU A 165 -7.42 -6.43 8.91
C GLU A 165 -7.99 -7.61 8.11
N LYS A 166 -9.24 -7.52 7.67
CA LYS A 166 -9.89 -8.52 6.81
C LYS A 166 -9.08 -8.80 5.55
N GLN A 167 -8.64 -7.76 4.85
CA GLN A 167 -7.85 -7.90 3.63
C GLN A 167 -6.43 -8.43 3.90
N ALA A 168 -5.81 -8.03 5.01
CA ALA A 168 -4.52 -8.57 5.44
C ALA A 168 -4.61 -10.07 5.75
N GLN A 169 -5.68 -10.52 6.42
CA GLN A 169 -5.97 -11.93 6.69
C GLN A 169 -6.21 -12.75 5.41
N GLN A 170 -6.72 -12.13 4.35
CA GLN A 170 -6.89 -12.77 3.05
C GLN A 170 -5.55 -12.98 2.32
N GLY A 171 -4.52 -12.18 2.63
CA GLY A 171 -3.20 -12.27 2.03
C GLY A 171 -2.84 -11.10 1.11
N VAL A 172 -3.52 -9.95 1.20
CA VAL A 172 -3.17 -8.75 0.44
C VAL A 172 -1.77 -8.28 0.83
N ASP A 173 -0.89 -8.08 -0.15
CA ASP A 173 0.53 -7.79 0.07
C ASP A 173 0.82 -6.32 0.32
N TYR A 174 0.04 -5.42 -0.28
CA TYR A 174 0.14 -3.99 -0.04
C TYR A 174 -1.22 -3.30 -0.17
N MET A 175 -1.41 -2.22 0.59
CA MET A 175 -2.67 -1.49 0.60
C MET A 175 -2.44 -0.01 0.36
N THR A 176 -3.16 0.57 -0.60
CA THR A 176 -3.15 2.01 -0.84
C THR A 176 -4.10 2.72 0.11
N VAL A 177 -3.55 3.63 0.92
CA VAL A 177 -4.25 4.36 1.96
C VAL A 177 -3.95 5.86 1.86
N HIS A 178 -4.98 6.67 1.68
CA HIS A 178 -4.88 8.13 1.51
C HIS A 178 -4.83 8.83 2.87
N ALA A 179 -3.81 8.52 3.68
CA ALA A 179 -3.63 9.06 5.02
C ALA A 179 -2.97 10.47 5.05
N GLY A 180 -2.32 10.89 3.94
CA GLY A 180 -1.59 12.14 3.86
C GLY A 180 -2.45 13.38 3.65
N LEU A 181 -3.68 13.21 3.19
CA LEU A 181 -4.63 14.30 3.02
C LEU A 181 -5.16 14.78 4.38
N LEU A 182 -4.87 16.01 4.75
CA LEU A 182 -5.33 16.62 6.00
C LEU A 182 -6.42 17.68 5.77
N GLN A 183 -7.21 17.95 6.81
CA GLN A 183 -8.31 18.92 6.74
C GLN A 183 -7.81 20.33 6.35
N GLU A 184 -6.65 20.73 6.87
CA GLU A 184 -6.02 22.01 6.54
C GLU A 184 -5.56 22.14 5.09
N HIS A 185 -5.44 21.03 4.34
CA HIS A 185 -5.05 21.06 2.93
C HIS A 185 -6.23 21.30 1.99
N LEU A 186 -7.49 21.10 2.45
CA LEU A 186 -8.66 21.14 1.57
C LEU A 186 -8.83 22.49 0.87
N HIS A 187 -8.53 23.58 1.53
CA HIS A 187 -8.64 24.92 0.95
C HIS A 187 -7.66 25.16 -0.21
N LEU A 188 -6.52 24.46 -0.23
CA LEU A 188 -5.50 24.58 -1.28
C LEU A 188 -5.99 24.03 -2.62
N THR A 189 -7.01 23.18 -2.61
CA THR A 189 -7.56 22.56 -3.84
C THR A 189 -8.65 23.39 -4.51
N MET A 190 -9.13 24.45 -3.85
CA MET A 190 -10.30 25.23 -4.31
C MET A 190 -10.09 25.94 -5.64
N ASN A 191 -8.85 26.28 -5.97
CA ASN A 191 -8.51 27.00 -7.20
C ASN A 191 -7.97 26.08 -8.30
N ARG A 192 -7.94 24.77 -8.08
CA ARG A 192 -7.50 23.80 -9.07
C ARG A 192 -8.47 23.69 -10.23
N VAL A 193 -7.95 23.45 -11.43
CA VAL A 193 -8.75 23.20 -12.63
C VAL A 193 -9.59 21.92 -12.47
N THR A 194 -9.04 20.89 -11.84
CA THR A 194 -9.70 19.59 -11.70
C THR A 194 -10.05 19.22 -10.26
N GLY A 195 -9.77 20.11 -9.28
CA GLY A 195 -10.04 19.83 -7.86
C GLY A 195 -9.28 18.61 -7.33
N ILE A 196 -9.97 17.68 -6.69
CA ILE A 196 -9.41 16.41 -6.16
C ILE A 196 -9.81 15.27 -7.09
N VAL A 197 -8.88 14.77 -7.90
CA VAL A 197 -9.14 13.72 -8.91
C VAL A 197 -8.97 12.30 -8.36
N SER A 198 -8.26 12.13 -7.25
CA SER A 198 -8.14 10.85 -6.57
C SER A 198 -9.50 10.42 -6.03
N ARG A 199 -9.96 9.21 -6.39
CA ARG A 199 -11.23 8.68 -5.86
C ARG A 199 -11.17 8.52 -4.34
N GLY A 200 -10.10 7.91 -3.81
CA GLY A 200 -9.93 7.76 -2.36
C GLY A 200 -9.75 9.12 -1.66
N GLY A 201 -8.94 10.02 -2.25
CA GLY A 201 -8.75 11.38 -1.73
C GLY A 201 -10.06 12.17 -1.67
N SER A 202 -10.90 12.12 -2.73
CA SER A 202 -12.18 12.85 -2.75
C SER A 202 -13.19 12.29 -1.75
N LEU A 203 -13.21 10.97 -1.51
CA LEU A 203 -14.05 10.35 -0.50
C LEU A 203 -13.67 10.81 0.91
N ILE A 204 -12.39 10.80 1.23
CA ILE A 204 -11.89 11.27 2.55
C ILE A 204 -12.10 12.79 2.70
N ALA A 205 -11.88 13.57 1.65
CA ALA A 205 -12.17 15.01 1.67
C ALA A 205 -13.64 15.29 1.99
N ARG A 206 -14.57 14.58 1.32
CA ARG A 206 -16.00 14.66 1.60
C ARG A 206 -16.31 14.31 3.06
N TRP A 207 -15.76 13.20 3.55
CA TRP A 207 -15.97 12.76 4.93
C TRP A 207 -15.52 13.84 5.94
N MET A 208 -14.31 14.39 5.76
CA MET A 208 -13.77 15.44 6.62
C MET A 208 -14.64 16.71 6.59
N MET A 209 -15.17 17.09 5.42
CA MET A 209 -16.04 18.26 5.29
C MET A 209 -17.38 18.06 5.97
N THR A 210 -17.96 16.86 5.89
CA THR A 210 -19.26 16.51 6.50
C THR A 210 -19.13 16.47 8.02
N HIS A 211 -18.14 15.76 8.54
CA HIS A 211 -17.97 15.54 9.98
C HIS A 211 -17.22 16.69 10.68
N LYS A 212 -16.52 17.53 9.94
CA LYS A 212 -15.63 18.60 10.47
C LYS A 212 -14.53 18.04 11.39
N GLU A 213 -14.07 16.85 11.07
CA GLU A 213 -13.04 16.11 11.78
C GLU A 213 -11.84 15.85 10.86
N GLN A 214 -10.67 15.56 11.46
CA GLN A 214 -9.46 15.21 10.73
C GLN A 214 -9.61 13.85 10.08
N ASN A 215 -8.87 13.64 8.98
CA ASN A 215 -8.76 12.38 8.27
C ASN A 215 -8.60 11.21 9.24
N PRO A 216 -9.56 10.28 9.34
CA PRO A 216 -9.48 9.15 10.28
C PRO A 216 -8.33 8.19 9.96
N LEU A 217 -7.88 8.12 8.70
CA LEU A 217 -6.75 7.27 8.29
C LEU A 217 -5.41 7.84 8.78
N TYR A 218 -5.34 9.16 8.99
CA TYR A 218 -4.20 9.82 9.63
C TYR A 218 -4.24 9.65 11.15
N THR A 219 -5.40 9.89 11.78
CA THR A 219 -5.53 9.84 13.24
C THR A 219 -5.37 8.42 13.79
N HIS A 220 -5.77 7.39 13.03
CA HIS A 220 -5.63 5.96 13.36
C HIS A 220 -4.47 5.27 12.63
N PHE A 221 -3.48 6.06 12.18
CA PHE A 221 -2.34 5.50 11.43
C PHE A 221 -1.55 4.45 12.22
N ASP A 222 -1.38 4.64 13.53
CA ASP A 222 -0.66 3.70 14.37
C ASP A 222 -1.42 2.37 14.55
N ASP A 223 -2.74 2.42 14.67
CA ASP A 223 -3.59 1.23 14.74
C ASP A 223 -3.49 0.42 13.43
N LEU A 224 -3.46 1.12 12.28
CA LEU A 224 -3.23 0.51 10.97
C LEU A 224 -1.82 -0.09 10.86
N CYS A 225 -0.79 0.57 11.41
CA CYS A 225 0.56 0.02 11.45
C CYS A 225 0.62 -1.30 12.23
N ASP A 226 -0.11 -1.41 13.35
CA ASP A 226 -0.14 -2.64 14.15
C ASP A 226 -0.75 -3.80 13.35
N ILE A 227 -1.82 -3.54 12.56
CA ILE A 227 -2.42 -4.53 11.65
C ILE A 227 -1.41 -4.91 10.54
N PHE A 228 -0.82 -3.92 9.86
CA PHE A 228 0.08 -4.16 8.72
C PHE A 228 1.35 -4.91 9.15
N ARG A 229 1.90 -4.55 10.30
CA ARG A 229 3.05 -5.24 10.88
C ARG A 229 2.78 -6.72 11.17
N GLN A 230 1.58 -7.05 11.64
CA GLN A 230 1.21 -8.43 11.99
C GLN A 230 1.26 -9.39 10.79
N TYR A 231 0.93 -8.90 9.59
CA TYR A 231 0.86 -9.70 8.37
C TYR A 231 1.99 -9.37 7.36
N ASP A 232 2.89 -8.46 7.72
CA ASP A 232 3.92 -7.87 6.84
C ASP A 232 3.33 -7.25 5.57
N VAL A 233 2.19 -6.55 5.72
CA VAL A 233 1.58 -5.77 4.64
C VAL A 233 2.40 -4.51 4.42
N THR A 234 2.75 -4.24 3.17
CA THR A 234 3.44 -3.01 2.79
C THR A 234 2.45 -1.85 2.65
N TRP A 235 2.76 -0.72 3.27
CA TRP A 235 2.05 0.52 3.01
C TRP A 235 2.29 0.98 1.56
N SER A 236 1.21 1.36 0.87
CA SER A 236 1.24 2.22 -0.30
C SER A 236 0.55 3.53 0.10
N LEU A 237 1.33 4.52 0.51
CA LEU A 237 0.78 5.82 0.92
C LEU A 237 0.30 6.57 -0.31
N GLY A 238 -1.03 6.67 -0.44
CA GLY A 238 -1.69 7.20 -1.63
C GLY A 238 -1.60 8.73 -1.74
N ASP A 239 -1.41 9.23 -2.95
CA ASP A 239 -1.39 10.64 -3.30
C ASP A 239 -2.82 11.18 -3.54
N GLY A 240 -3.58 11.39 -2.47
CA GLY A 240 -4.97 11.87 -2.52
C GLY A 240 -5.12 13.24 -3.16
N LEU A 241 -4.08 14.08 -3.10
CA LEU A 241 -4.04 15.41 -3.69
C LEU A 241 -3.17 15.50 -4.95
N ARG A 242 -2.89 14.37 -5.63
CA ARG A 242 -2.25 14.45 -6.95
C ARG A 242 -3.04 15.36 -7.89
N PRO A 243 -2.38 16.16 -8.75
CA PRO A 243 -3.06 17.02 -9.71
C PRO A 243 -3.75 16.17 -10.79
N GLY A 244 -4.80 16.70 -11.41
CA GLY A 244 -5.48 16.07 -12.55
C GLY A 244 -5.22 16.81 -13.88
N ALA A 245 -4.57 17.98 -13.82
CA ALA A 245 -4.20 18.77 -14.96
C ALA A 245 -2.77 19.29 -14.79
N ILE A 246 -2.06 19.50 -15.91
CA ILE A 246 -0.70 20.07 -15.90
C ILE A 246 -0.68 21.44 -15.19
N ALA A 247 -1.76 22.22 -15.32
CA ALA A 247 -1.88 23.52 -14.65
C ALA A 247 -1.88 23.44 -13.12
N ASP A 248 -2.27 22.30 -12.55
CA ASP A 248 -2.32 22.05 -11.11
C ASP A 248 -1.05 21.32 -10.62
N ALA A 249 -0.15 20.92 -11.53
CA ALA A 249 1.03 20.14 -11.17
C ALA A 249 1.99 20.95 -10.29
N SER A 250 2.54 20.30 -9.27
CA SER A 250 3.51 20.89 -8.34
C SER A 250 2.95 22.09 -7.55
N ASP A 251 1.65 22.10 -7.30
CA ASP A 251 1.00 23.12 -6.50
C ASP A 251 1.19 22.92 -4.98
N GLU A 252 0.74 23.89 -4.20
CA GLU A 252 0.84 23.84 -2.73
C GLU A 252 0.11 22.63 -2.13
N ALA A 253 -1.04 22.24 -2.71
CA ALA A 253 -1.82 21.09 -2.21
C ALA A 253 -1.04 19.77 -2.38
N GLN A 254 -0.42 19.56 -3.53
CA GLN A 254 0.42 18.37 -3.79
C GLN A 254 1.61 18.32 -2.83
N PHE A 255 2.32 19.44 -2.65
CA PHE A 255 3.48 19.48 -1.77
C PHE A 255 3.10 19.39 -0.28
N ALA A 256 1.99 19.96 0.14
CA ALA A 256 1.50 19.83 1.51
C ALA A 256 1.22 18.38 1.88
N GLU A 257 0.53 17.63 1.01
CA GLU A 257 0.32 16.21 1.21
C GLU A 257 1.63 15.43 1.19
N LEU A 258 2.53 15.68 0.21
CA LEU A 258 3.82 15.00 0.11
C LEU A 258 4.66 15.15 1.40
N HIS A 259 4.60 16.33 2.03
CA HIS A 259 5.26 16.55 3.32
C HIS A 259 4.73 15.61 4.41
N VAL A 260 3.41 15.47 4.50
CA VAL A 260 2.77 14.55 5.45
C VAL A 260 3.07 13.09 5.10
N LEU A 261 3.08 12.72 3.82
CA LEU A 261 3.48 11.36 3.40
C LEU A 261 4.92 11.04 3.85
N GLY A 262 5.82 12.01 3.80
CA GLY A 262 7.18 11.86 4.34
C GLY A 262 7.22 11.70 5.87
N GLU A 263 6.33 12.34 6.61
CA GLU A 263 6.15 12.14 8.05
C GLU A 263 5.61 10.74 8.35
N LEU A 264 4.53 10.34 7.68
CA LEU A 264 3.91 9.03 7.84
C LEU A 264 4.86 7.89 7.47
N THR A 265 5.72 8.08 6.46
CA THR A 265 6.77 7.13 6.09
C THR A 265 7.70 6.86 7.27
N ARG A 266 8.24 7.92 7.90
CA ARG A 266 9.11 7.78 9.08
C ARG A 266 8.38 7.12 10.26
N ARG A 267 7.10 7.46 10.44
CA ARG A 267 6.24 6.89 11.47
C ARG A 267 6.00 5.40 11.22
N GLY A 268 5.66 4.97 9.99
CA GLY A 268 5.53 3.58 9.59
C GLY A 268 6.82 2.77 9.81
N TRP A 269 7.97 3.34 9.41
CA TRP A 269 9.27 2.70 9.65
C TRP A 269 9.58 2.52 11.14
N SER A 270 9.18 3.46 12.00
CA SER A 270 9.37 3.35 13.45
C SER A 270 8.52 2.25 14.07
N LYS A 271 7.41 1.91 13.43
CA LYS A 271 6.50 0.82 13.79
C LYS A 271 6.89 -0.53 13.16
N GLY A 272 7.96 -0.58 12.39
CA GLY A 272 8.43 -1.81 11.73
C GLY A 272 7.72 -2.13 10.41
N CYS A 273 6.93 -1.22 9.87
CA CYS A 273 6.22 -1.42 8.60
C CYS A 273 7.07 -0.99 7.41
N GLN A 274 6.99 -1.76 6.33
CA GLN A 274 7.50 -1.35 5.02
C GLN A 274 6.59 -0.28 4.42
N VAL A 275 7.18 0.74 3.77
CA VAL A 275 6.42 1.87 3.20
C VAL A 275 6.94 2.21 1.82
N MET A 276 6.04 2.25 0.84
CA MET A 276 6.21 2.93 -0.44
C MET A 276 5.21 4.08 -0.54
N VAL A 277 5.52 5.09 -1.35
CA VAL A 277 4.72 6.30 -1.53
C VAL A 277 4.32 6.42 -2.99
N GLU A 278 3.04 6.66 -3.26
CA GLU A 278 2.58 7.03 -4.60
C GLU A 278 3.08 8.43 -4.96
N GLY A 279 3.39 8.59 -6.24
CA GLY A 279 3.80 9.88 -6.79
C GLY A 279 5.22 9.89 -7.35
N PRO A 280 5.54 10.97 -8.04
CA PRO A 280 4.67 12.09 -8.36
C PRO A 280 3.63 11.72 -9.44
N GLY A 281 2.34 11.87 -9.10
CA GLY A 281 1.24 11.62 -10.04
C GLY A 281 0.97 12.84 -10.91
N HIS A 282 0.75 12.64 -12.23
CA HIS A 282 0.31 13.66 -13.17
C HIS A 282 1.22 14.91 -13.27
N VAL A 283 2.50 14.77 -13.01
CA VAL A 283 3.52 15.81 -13.13
C VAL A 283 4.25 15.64 -14.47
N PRO A 284 4.62 16.70 -15.16
CA PRO A 284 5.46 16.60 -16.35
C PRO A 284 6.75 15.82 -16.07
N MET A 285 7.17 14.97 -17.03
CA MET A 285 8.28 14.03 -16.82
C MET A 285 9.61 14.73 -16.50
N ASP A 286 9.82 15.93 -17.02
CA ASP A 286 11.00 16.74 -16.76
C ASP A 286 11.02 17.42 -15.39
N GLN A 287 9.92 17.30 -14.63
CA GLN A 287 9.76 17.86 -13.27
C GLN A 287 9.69 16.79 -12.17
N ILE A 288 9.82 15.52 -12.55
CA ILE A 288 9.81 14.39 -11.60
C ILE A 288 11.12 14.34 -10.79
#